data_ee435f013cd6f1caa52a12d6e01d14a4
#
_entry.id   ee435f013cd6f1caa52a12d6e01d14a4
#
_cell.length_a   1.000
_cell.length_b   1.000
_cell.length_c   1.000
_cell.angle_alpha   90.00
_cell.angle_beta   90.00
_cell.angle_gamma   90.00
#
_symmetry.space_group_name_H-M   'P 1'
#
loop_
_entity.id
_entity.type
_entity.pdbx_description
1 polymer ?
#
loop_
_entity_poly.entity_id
_entity_poly.type
_entity_poly.pdbx_seq_one_letter_code
_entity_poly.pdbx_strand_id
1 'polypeptide(L)'
;MKKCIVLDLDNTLWGGIVGEDGRDGIQLSTTPPGAAFVAFQQGLRDLYDHGVILAINSANNPNDALEVIRTNPNMILKEHHFAAMRINWNDKVQNLRELANELNIGLDSMVFLDDSPHNRENVRNFLPEVETPDLPTDPVEYTKFLHSLPYFNSIALTDEDKMRGNFYVTERLRKEQEKQHTDRSEFLKSLNIELHIAENDKTSVERLSQLTEKTNQFNSNKRPLFTTEIERYMMDGEYSVFHARAIDQFGDQGIIALALLRKDEKNWVFESLLMSCRVVGRGIEDAFVAHIAHIAQQNGAESISIIFTPTEKNGLSRAFISRVFGETKNVLIKNINQPNWITII
;
A
#
# COMPACT_ATOMS: atom_id res chain seq x y z
N MET A 1 13.48 -0.09 -8.57
CA MET A 1 13.63 -0.73 -7.23
C MET A 1 12.57 -1.81 -7.11
N LYS A 2 12.96 -3.06 -6.83
CA LYS A 2 12.02 -4.15 -6.59
C LYS A 2 11.32 -3.98 -5.23
N LYS A 3 10.03 -4.26 -5.17
CA LYS A 3 9.18 -4.03 -3.98
C LYS A 3 8.36 -5.25 -3.59
N CYS A 4 8.14 -6.18 -4.51
CA CYS A 4 7.26 -7.32 -4.35
C CYS A 4 7.94 -8.61 -4.79
N ILE A 5 7.82 -9.65 -3.98
CA ILE A 5 8.15 -11.03 -4.36
C ILE A 5 6.84 -11.76 -4.60
N VAL A 6 6.69 -12.32 -5.78
CA VAL A 6 5.58 -13.21 -6.15
C VAL A 6 6.09 -14.64 -6.14
N LEU A 7 5.44 -15.50 -5.37
CA LEU A 7 5.87 -16.83 -5.01
C LEU A 7 4.94 -17.90 -5.62
N ASP A 8 5.52 -18.92 -6.20
CA ASP A 8 4.83 -20.19 -6.35
C ASP A 8 4.74 -20.91 -4.99
N LEU A 9 3.99 -22.01 -4.91
CA LEU A 9 3.76 -22.78 -3.69
C LEU A 9 4.47 -24.14 -3.72
N ASP A 10 4.03 -25.06 -4.59
CA ASP A 10 4.56 -26.41 -4.70
C ASP A 10 6.04 -26.38 -5.10
N ASN A 11 6.88 -27.14 -4.42
CA ASN A 11 8.34 -27.16 -4.56
C ASN A 11 9.04 -25.79 -4.40
N THR A 12 8.30 -24.77 -3.99
CA THR A 12 8.83 -23.41 -3.70
C THR A 12 8.69 -23.06 -2.22
N LEU A 13 7.49 -23.06 -1.64
CA LEU A 13 7.27 -22.84 -0.20
C LEU A 13 7.21 -24.14 0.62
N TRP A 14 6.93 -25.24 -0.01
CA TRP A 14 7.01 -26.60 0.55
C TRP A 14 7.42 -27.58 -0.55
N GLY A 15 7.98 -28.71 -0.20
CA GLY A 15 8.33 -29.76 -1.16
C GLY A 15 7.14 -30.65 -1.45
N GLY A 16 7.03 -31.11 -2.70
CA GLY A 16 5.92 -31.90 -3.18
C GLY A 16 4.78 -31.05 -3.76
N ILE A 17 3.76 -31.72 -4.25
CA ILE A 17 2.58 -31.14 -4.90
C ILE A 17 1.37 -31.42 -4.01
N VAL A 18 0.78 -30.38 -3.41
CA VAL A 18 -0.28 -30.55 -2.42
C VAL A 18 -1.52 -31.25 -2.98
N GLY A 19 -1.82 -31.04 -4.26
CA GLY A 19 -2.93 -31.72 -4.94
C GLY A 19 -2.73 -33.23 -5.16
N GLU A 20 -1.48 -33.72 -5.13
CA GLU A 20 -1.12 -35.14 -5.31
C GLU A 20 -0.75 -35.78 -3.99
N ASP A 21 0.10 -35.13 -3.19
CA ASP A 21 0.66 -35.69 -1.96
C ASP A 21 -0.27 -35.47 -0.75
N GLY A 22 -1.24 -34.56 -0.88
CA GLY A 22 -2.08 -34.09 0.22
C GLY A 22 -1.28 -33.27 1.24
N ARG A 23 -1.99 -32.62 2.16
CA ARG A 23 -1.39 -31.72 3.17
C ARG A 23 -0.39 -32.40 4.11
N ASP A 24 -0.58 -33.69 4.37
CA ASP A 24 0.25 -34.47 5.29
C ASP A 24 1.43 -35.13 4.57
N GLY A 25 1.40 -35.19 3.21
CA GLY A 25 2.46 -35.77 2.38
C GLY A 25 3.49 -34.75 1.90
N ILE A 26 3.17 -33.46 1.93
CA ILE A 26 4.13 -32.41 1.56
C ILE A 26 5.31 -32.33 2.53
N GLN A 27 6.45 -31.87 2.03
CA GLN A 27 7.68 -31.74 2.81
C GLN A 27 7.76 -30.32 3.45
N LEU A 28 7.24 -30.19 4.64
CA LEU A 28 7.30 -28.96 5.43
C LEU A 28 7.39 -29.33 6.91
N SER A 29 8.60 -29.38 7.46
CA SER A 29 8.89 -29.89 8.80
C SER A 29 10.17 -29.25 9.37
N THR A 30 10.43 -29.47 10.65
CA THR A 30 11.65 -29.02 11.33
C THR A 30 12.88 -29.92 11.02
N THR A 31 12.69 -31.00 10.28
CA THR A 31 13.75 -31.94 9.87
C THR A 31 13.88 -32.00 8.35
N PRO A 32 15.07 -32.37 7.80
CA PRO A 32 15.23 -32.57 6.36
C PRO A 32 14.25 -33.59 5.78
N PRO A 33 13.76 -33.37 4.54
CA PRO A 33 14.06 -32.25 3.66
C PRO A 33 13.21 -30.99 3.95
N GLY A 34 12.13 -31.11 4.72
CA GLY A 34 11.17 -30.03 4.97
C GLY A 34 11.78 -28.78 5.65
N ALA A 35 12.84 -28.96 6.42
CA ALA A 35 13.52 -27.86 7.12
C ALA A 35 14.11 -26.80 6.17
N ALA A 36 14.47 -27.17 4.95
CA ALA A 36 14.98 -26.21 3.95
C ALA A 36 13.90 -25.20 3.54
N PHE A 37 12.67 -25.66 3.35
CA PHE A 37 11.53 -24.80 3.01
C PHE A 37 11.13 -23.90 4.20
N VAL A 38 11.21 -24.41 5.44
CA VAL A 38 10.97 -23.59 6.64
C VAL A 38 12.02 -22.47 6.74
N ALA A 39 13.30 -22.77 6.51
CA ALA A 39 14.36 -21.76 6.52
C ALA A 39 14.19 -20.71 5.41
N PHE A 40 13.78 -21.13 4.21
CA PHE A 40 13.47 -20.22 3.12
C PHE A 40 12.29 -19.29 3.46
N GLN A 41 11.21 -19.83 4.03
CA GLN A 41 10.08 -19.04 4.48
C GLN A 41 10.47 -18.05 5.58
N GLN A 42 11.39 -18.43 6.48
CA GLN A 42 11.90 -17.49 7.49
C GLN A 42 12.63 -16.30 6.83
N GLY A 43 13.47 -16.54 5.84
CA GLY A 43 14.12 -15.47 5.08
C GLY A 43 13.12 -14.57 4.34
N LEU A 44 12.05 -15.13 3.78
CA LEU A 44 10.96 -14.35 3.17
C LEU A 44 10.19 -13.54 4.22
N ARG A 45 9.97 -14.10 5.41
CA ARG A 45 9.34 -13.39 6.52
C ARG A 45 10.19 -12.20 6.98
N ASP A 46 11.50 -12.38 7.07
CA ASP A 46 12.44 -11.30 7.42
C ASP A 46 12.37 -10.17 6.37
N LEU A 47 12.29 -10.50 5.08
CA LEU A 47 12.09 -9.50 4.02
C LEU A 47 10.73 -8.79 4.14
N TYR A 48 9.67 -9.52 4.48
CA TYR A 48 8.34 -8.94 4.73
C TYR A 48 8.38 -7.93 5.89
N ASP A 49 9.03 -8.28 7.00
CA ASP A 49 9.20 -7.41 8.17
C ASP A 49 10.07 -6.18 7.85
N HIS A 50 10.85 -6.23 6.76
CA HIS A 50 11.57 -5.09 6.18
C HIS A 50 10.80 -4.38 5.04
N GLY A 51 9.50 -4.64 4.89
CA GLY A 51 8.61 -3.92 3.97
C GLY A 51 8.59 -4.44 2.54
N VAL A 52 9.09 -5.65 2.29
CA VAL A 52 8.88 -6.33 1.00
C VAL A 52 7.45 -6.89 0.95
N ILE A 53 6.75 -6.63 -0.13
CA ILE A 53 5.42 -7.15 -0.37
C ILE A 53 5.53 -8.61 -0.81
N LEU A 54 4.75 -9.51 -0.21
CA LEU A 54 4.65 -10.90 -0.66
C LEU A 54 3.30 -11.13 -1.35
N ALA A 55 3.32 -11.86 -2.46
CA ALA A 55 2.13 -12.30 -3.17
C ALA A 55 2.29 -13.75 -3.64
N ILE A 56 1.19 -14.44 -3.92
CA ILE A 56 1.18 -15.81 -4.42
C ILE A 56 0.71 -15.83 -5.86
N ASN A 57 1.37 -16.66 -6.68
CA ASN A 57 0.93 -17.02 -8.03
C ASN A 57 1.20 -18.50 -8.27
N SER A 58 0.23 -19.35 -7.97
CA SER A 58 0.38 -20.82 -8.00
C SER A 58 -0.75 -21.50 -8.78
N ALA A 59 -0.39 -22.49 -9.56
CA ALA A 59 -1.33 -23.38 -10.25
C ALA A 59 -1.78 -24.49 -9.28
N ASN A 60 -2.85 -24.22 -8.52
CA ASN A 60 -3.33 -25.07 -7.45
C ASN A 60 -4.84 -24.94 -7.23
N ASN A 61 -5.42 -25.91 -6.53
CA ASN A 61 -6.75 -25.76 -5.94
C ASN A 61 -6.68 -24.80 -4.75
N PRO A 62 -7.47 -23.73 -4.73
CA PRO A 62 -7.38 -22.73 -3.65
C PRO A 62 -7.59 -23.33 -2.25
N ASN A 63 -8.54 -24.24 -2.09
CA ASN A 63 -8.86 -24.82 -0.78
C ASN A 63 -7.70 -25.65 -0.22
N ASP A 64 -7.07 -26.48 -1.06
CA ASP A 64 -5.98 -27.35 -0.62
C ASP A 64 -4.75 -26.52 -0.20
N ALA A 65 -4.36 -25.56 -1.02
CA ALA A 65 -3.23 -24.68 -0.73
C ALA A 65 -3.48 -23.76 0.48
N LEU A 66 -4.68 -23.19 0.60
CA LEU A 66 -5.03 -22.34 1.75
C LEU A 66 -5.12 -23.14 3.05
N GLU A 67 -5.54 -24.40 2.99
CA GLU A 67 -5.54 -25.27 4.16
C GLU A 67 -4.12 -25.47 4.69
N VAL A 68 -3.13 -25.73 3.83
CA VAL A 68 -1.71 -25.80 4.23
C VAL A 68 -1.26 -24.50 4.89
N ILE A 69 -1.50 -23.35 4.23
CA ILE A 69 -1.08 -22.03 4.73
C ILE A 69 -1.68 -21.73 6.12
N ARG A 70 -2.93 -22.13 6.34
CA ARG A 70 -3.66 -21.84 7.58
C ARG A 70 -3.30 -22.81 8.71
N THR A 71 -3.20 -24.10 8.40
CA THR A 71 -3.24 -25.15 9.43
C THR A 71 -1.91 -25.87 9.66
N ASN A 72 -0.99 -25.88 8.67
CA ASN A 72 0.28 -26.58 8.85
C ASN A 72 1.11 -25.87 9.95
N PRO A 73 1.53 -26.60 11.01
CA PRO A 73 2.24 -26.00 12.15
C PRO A 73 3.64 -25.48 11.80
N ASN A 74 4.25 -25.99 10.74
CA ASN A 74 5.59 -25.58 10.29
C ASN A 74 5.56 -24.49 9.21
N MET A 75 4.37 -24.09 8.74
CA MET A 75 4.22 -22.98 7.81
C MET A 75 4.50 -21.65 8.52
N ILE A 76 5.60 -21.00 8.16
CA ILE A 76 6.02 -19.69 8.73
C ILE A 76 5.17 -18.56 8.16
N LEU A 77 5.00 -18.55 6.83
CA LEU A 77 4.20 -17.57 6.14
C LEU A 77 2.72 -17.92 6.25
N LYS A 78 1.95 -17.11 6.91
CA LYS A 78 0.49 -17.25 7.04
C LYS A 78 -0.23 -16.36 6.05
N GLU A 79 -1.52 -16.59 5.86
CA GLU A 79 -2.36 -15.86 4.91
C GLU A 79 -2.24 -14.32 5.03
N HIS A 80 -2.09 -13.83 6.28
CA HIS A 80 -1.92 -12.39 6.56
C HIS A 80 -0.55 -11.80 6.19
N HIS A 81 0.38 -12.58 5.64
CA HIS A 81 1.63 -12.05 5.08
C HIS A 81 1.53 -11.77 3.57
N PHE A 82 0.50 -12.28 2.91
CA PHE A 82 0.34 -12.13 1.47
C PHE A 82 -0.62 -10.98 1.14
N ALA A 83 -0.12 -10.01 0.40
CA ALA A 83 -0.88 -8.83 -0.03
C ALA A 83 -1.94 -9.16 -1.10
N ALA A 84 -1.66 -10.13 -1.94
CA ALA A 84 -2.58 -10.66 -2.94
C ALA A 84 -2.24 -12.12 -3.27
N MET A 85 -3.23 -12.88 -3.73
CA MET A 85 -3.06 -14.30 -4.04
C MET A 85 -3.78 -14.65 -5.33
N ARG A 86 -3.07 -15.34 -6.22
CA ARG A 86 -3.61 -16.05 -7.39
C ARG A 86 -3.29 -17.52 -7.24
N ILE A 87 -4.22 -18.26 -6.65
CA ILE A 87 -4.18 -19.70 -6.51
C ILE A 87 -5.28 -20.23 -7.42
N ASN A 88 -4.94 -20.58 -8.64
CA ASN A 88 -5.89 -20.96 -9.68
C ASN A 88 -5.13 -21.67 -10.82
N TRP A 89 -5.86 -22.16 -11.83
CA TRP A 89 -5.30 -22.84 -13.01
C TRP A 89 -5.11 -21.91 -14.22
N ASN A 90 -5.18 -20.60 -14.01
CA ASN A 90 -4.93 -19.63 -15.07
C ASN A 90 -3.41 -19.51 -15.35
N ASP A 91 -3.11 -18.94 -16.51
CA ASP A 91 -1.73 -18.66 -16.92
C ASP A 91 -1.02 -17.72 -15.92
N LYS A 92 0.21 -18.07 -15.54
CA LYS A 92 0.99 -17.30 -14.56
C LYS A 92 1.37 -15.90 -15.04
N VAL A 93 1.51 -15.70 -16.34
CA VAL A 93 1.75 -14.37 -16.96
C VAL A 93 0.52 -13.48 -16.78
N GLN A 94 -0.68 -14.02 -17.03
CA GLN A 94 -1.94 -13.33 -16.80
C GLN A 94 -2.12 -12.97 -15.32
N ASN A 95 -1.88 -13.93 -14.42
CA ASN A 95 -1.95 -13.72 -12.98
C ASN A 95 -0.99 -12.61 -12.51
N LEU A 96 0.24 -12.53 -13.03
CA LEU A 96 1.20 -11.47 -12.71
C LEU A 96 0.69 -10.08 -13.10
N ARG A 97 0.07 -9.95 -14.29
CA ARG A 97 -0.57 -8.68 -14.70
C ARG A 97 -1.70 -8.27 -13.78
N GLU A 98 -2.53 -9.24 -13.37
CA GLU A 98 -3.62 -9.00 -12.44
C GLU A 98 -3.12 -8.60 -11.05
N LEU A 99 -2.08 -9.27 -10.54
CA LEU A 99 -1.42 -8.92 -9.27
C LEU A 99 -0.83 -7.51 -9.32
N ALA A 100 -0.16 -7.13 -10.41
CA ALA A 100 0.37 -5.79 -10.61
C ALA A 100 -0.72 -4.72 -10.54
N ASN A 101 -1.84 -4.97 -11.23
CA ASN A 101 -3.00 -4.07 -11.23
C ASN A 101 -3.66 -3.99 -9.84
N GLU A 102 -3.88 -5.13 -9.19
CA GLU A 102 -4.51 -5.19 -7.86
C GLU A 102 -3.70 -4.47 -6.79
N LEU A 103 -2.37 -4.66 -6.82
CA LEU A 103 -1.43 -4.03 -5.90
C LEU A 103 -1.06 -2.59 -6.33
N ASN A 104 -1.50 -2.14 -7.50
CA ASN A 104 -1.16 -0.84 -8.07
C ASN A 104 0.36 -0.59 -8.08
N ILE A 105 1.13 -1.57 -8.53
CA ILE A 105 2.59 -1.51 -8.69
C ILE A 105 2.97 -1.88 -10.13
N GLY A 106 4.10 -1.34 -10.61
CA GLY A 106 4.61 -1.72 -11.92
C GLY A 106 5.18 -3.15 -11.93
N LEU A 107 5.07 -3.85 -13.06
CA LEU A 107 5.69 -5.17 -13.29
C LEU A 107 7.21 -5.13 -13.02
N ASP A 108 7.87 -4.01 -13.32
CA ASP A 108 9.28 -3.74 -13.04
C ASP A 108 9.64 -3.75 -11.54
N SER A 109 8.64 -3.63 -10.68
CA SER A 109 8.79 -3.70 -9.21
C SER A 109 8.69 -5.12 -8.65
N MET A 110 8.40 -6.13 -9.49
CA MET A 110 8.21 -7.52 -9.09
C MET A 110 9.44 -8.38 -9.28
N VAL A 111 9.57 -9.39 -8.42
CA VAL A 111 10.45 -10.55 -8.55
C VAL A 111 9.59 -11.78 -8.48
N PHE A 112 9.67 -12.69 -9.44
CA PHE A 112 8.91 -13.92 -9.49
C PHE A 112 9.82 -15.12 -9.18
N LEU A 113 9.46 -15.90 -8.16
CA LEU A 113 10.17 -17.10 -7.72
C LEU A 113 9.28 -18.32 -7.93
N ASP A 114 9.78 -19.28 -8.70
CA ASP A 114 9.07 -20.48 -9.13
C ASP A 114 10.11 -21.58 -9.40
N ASP A 115 9.89 -22.80 -8.93
CA ASP A 115 10.82 -23.94 -9.13
C ASP A 115 10.85 -24.39 -10.58
N SER A 116 9.74 -24.26 -11.32
CA SER A 116 9.61 -24.72 -12.70
C SER A 116 10.38 -23.85 -13.69
N PRO A 117 11.40 -24.38 -14.41
CA PRO A 117 12.10 -23.65 -15.46
C PRO A 117 11.17 -23.18 -16.58
N HIS A 118 10.13 -23.98 -16.90
CA HIS A 118 9.15 -23.64 -17.93
C HIS A 118 8.35 -22.38 -17.56
N ASN A 119 7.87 -22.28 -16.31
CA ASN A 119 7.14 -21.12 -15.86
C ASN A 119 8.02 -19.88 -15.86
N ARG A 120 9.27 -20.00 -15.38
CA ARG A 120 10.22 -18.88 -15.38
C ARG A 120 10.53 -18.39 -16.80
N GLU A 121 10.77 -19.31 -17.74
CA GLU A 121 11.02 -18.96 -19.13
C GLU A 121 9.81 -18.26 -19.78
N ASN A 122 8.62 -18.76 -19.51
CA ASN A 122 7.38 -18.15 -19.99
C ASN A 122 7.22 -16.71 -19.48
N VAL A 123 7.46 -16.48 -18.18
CA VAL A 123 7.39 -15.13 -17.61
C VAL A 123 8.47 -14.23 -18.21
N ARG A 124 9.71 -14.68 -18.37
CA ARG A 124 10.79 -13.90 -19.01
C ARG A 124 10.45 -13.48 -20.44
N ASN A 125 9.82 -14.37 -21.21
CA ASN A 125 9.46 -14.12 -22.59
C ASN A 125 8.31 -13.10 -22.73
N PHE A 126 7.29 -13.18 -21.88
CA PHE A 126 6.07 -12.38 -22.00
C PHE A 126 6.00 -11.17 -21.07
N LEU A 127 6.83 -11.13 -20.03
CA LEU A 127 6.92 -10.05 -19.04
C LEU A 127 8.40 -9.77 -18.69
N PRO A 128 9.20 -9.29 -19.64
CA PRO A 128 10.64 -9.06 -19.41
C PRO A 128 10.94 -8.01 -18.33
N GLU A 129 9.93 -7.22 -17.92
CA GLU A 129 10.05 -6.28 -16.80
C GLU A 129 10.06 -6.96 -15.44
N VAL A 130 9.44 -8.16 -15.32
CA VAL A 130 9.42 -8.95 -14.11
C VAL A 130 10.77 -9.65 -13.96
N GLU A 131 11.45 -9.36 -12.87
CA GLU A 131 12.68 -10.10 -12.56
C GLU A 131 12.35 -11.54 -12.20
N THR A 132 12.94 -12.47 -12.90
CA THR A 132 12.65 -13.91 -12.76
C THR A 132 13.96 -14.68 -12.66
N PRO A 133 14.62 -14.66 -11.49
CA PRO A 133 15.90 -15.36 -11.30
C PRO A 133 15.72 -16.88 -11.31
N ASP A 134 16.80 -17.61 -11.61
CA ASP A 134 16.78 -19.05 -11.54
C ASP A 134 16.85 -19.52 -10.09
N LEU A 135 15.77 -20.11 -9.62
CA LEU A 135 15.73 -20.75 -8.32
C LEU A 135 16.64 -22.00 -8.35
N PRO A 136 17.51 -22.23 -7.35
CA PRO A 136 18.34 -23.43 -7.27
C PRO A 136 17.49 -24.70 -7.34
N THR A 137 18.07 -25.80 -7.82
CA THR A 137 17.37 -27.09 -7.85
C THR A 137 17.28 -27.72 -6.46
N ASP A 138 18.29 -27.47 -5.60
CA ASP A 138 18.32 -27.99 -4.23
C ASP A 138 17.68 -26.96 -3.27
N PRO A 139 16.57 -27.28 -2.58
CA PRO A 139 15.93 -26.38 -1.63
C PRO A 139 16.83 -25.91 -0.48
N VAL A 140 17.88 -26.65 -0.16
CA VAL A 140 18.88 -26.25 0.87
C VAL A 140 19.58 -24.94 0.50
N GLU A 141 19.74 -24.65 -0.78
CA GLU A 141 20.35 -23.43 -1.30
C GLU A 141 19.38 -22.24 -1.37
N TYR A 142 18.06 -22.43 -1.18
CA TYR A 142 17.04 -21.37 -1.37
C TYR A 142 17.29 -20.16 -0.47
N THR A 143 17.60 -20.38 0.80
CA THR A 143 17.86 -19.28 1.76
C THR A 143 19.10 -18.48 1.36
N LYS A 144 20.19 -19.16 0.96
CA LYS A 144 21.42 -18.50 0.51
C LYS A 144 21.17 -17.73 -0.80
N PHE A 145 20.44 -18.33 -1.73
CA PHE A 145 20.01 -17.67 -2.96
C PHE A 145 19.20 -16.41 -2.67
N LEU A 146 18.17 -16.47 -1.80
CA LEU A 146 17.35 -15.33 -1.43
C LEU A 146 18.19 -14.16 -0.91
N HIS A 147 19.16 -14.43 -0.03
CA HIS A 147 20.04 -13.41 0.51
C HIS A 147 21.05 -12.87 -0.51
N SER A 148 21.32 -13.59 -1.59
CA SER A 148 22.21 -13.15 -2.68
C SER A 148 21.53 -12.20 -3.66
N LEU A 149 20.19 -12.10 -3.65
CA LEU A 149 19.45 -11.23 -4.55
C LEU A 149 19.76 -9.75 -4.26
N PRO A 150 20.22 -8.97 -5.25
CA PRO A 150 20.66 -7.59 -5.02
C PRO A 150 19.52 -6.58 -4.83
N TYR A 151 18.27 -7.06 -4.88
CA TYR A 151 17.10 -6.19 -5.06
C TYR A 151 16.55 -5.61 -3.76
N PHE A 152 16.80 -6.29 -2.62
CA PHE A 152 16.16 -6.00 -1.34
C PHE A 152 17.14 -5.46 -0.29
N ASN A 153 18.42 -5.36 -0.64
CA ASN A 153 19.47 -4.78 0.20
C ASN A 153 19.38 -3.25 0.20
N SER A 154 18.34 -2.68 0.72
CA SER A 154 18.19 -1.22 0.72
C SER A 154 18.43 -0.59 2.09
N ILE A 155 19.24 0.38 2.05
CA ILE A 155 19.55 1.60 2.77
C ILE A 155 18.33 2.11 3.57
N ALA A 156 18.57 2.44 4.86
CA ALA A 156 17.72 3.21 5.79
C ALA A 156 16.21 3.22 5.42
N LEU A 157 15.51 2.16 5.80
CA LEU A 157 14.05 2.11 5.69
C LEU A 157 13.42 2.97 6.79
N THR A 158 12.47 3.81 6.41
CA THR A 158 11.58 4.44 7.39
C THR A 158 10.65 3.40 8.02
N ASP A 159 10.06 3.71 9.16
CA ASP A 159 9.11 2.79 9.80
C ASP A 159 7.89 2.52 8.88
N GLU A 160 7.45 3.49 8.08
CA GLU A 160 6.42 3.26 7.07
C GLU A 160 6.88 2.36 5.92
N ASP A 161 8.15 2.42 5.53
CA ASP A 161 8.68 1.48 4.52
C ASP A 161 8.67 0.05 5.06
N LYS A 162 8.98 -0.17 6.33
CA LYS A 162 8.86 -1.48 7.01
C LYS A 162 7.41 -1.98 7.06
N MET A 163 6.47 -1.08 7.31
CA MET A 163 5.04 -1.39 7.35
C MET A 163 4.39 -1.60 5.97
N ARG A 164 5.14 -1.43 4.87
CA ARG A 164 4.59 -1.49 3.50
C ARG A 164 3.84 -2.79 3.21
N GLY A 165 4.42 -3.94 3.53
CA GLY A 165 3.78 -5.25 3.35
C GLY A 165 2.42 -5.30 4.05
N ASN A 166 2.37 -4.88 5.31
CA ASN A 166 1.15 -4.85 6.11
C ASN A 166 0.06 -3.94 5.50
N PHE A 167 0.43 -2.79 4.93
CA PHE A 167 -0.54 -1.90 4.29
C PHE A 167 -1.26 -2.57 3.11
N TYR A 168 -0.56 -3.35 2.31
CA TYR A 168 -1.16 -4.08 1.20
C TYR A 168 -2.05 -5.23 1.67
N VAL A 169 -1.65 -5.93 2.71
CA VAL A 169 -2.46 -6.98 3.33
C VAL A 169 -3.76 -6.40 3.90
N THR A 170 -3.69 -5.32 4.66
CA THR A 170 -4.88 -4.68 5.22
C THR A 170 -5.81 -4.13 4.13
N GLU A 171 -5.24 -3.67 3.00
CA GLU A 171 -6.03 -3.24 1.85
C GLU A 171 -6.77 -4.41 1.18
N ARG A 172 -6.13 -5.58 1.05
CA ARG A 172 -6.81 -6.80 0.59
C ARG A 172 -7.98 -7.16 1.50
N LEU A 173 -7.77 -7.17 2.82
CA LEU A 173 -8.82 -7.48 3.78
C LEU A 173 -10.01 -6.50 3.70
N ARG A 174 -9.74 -5.20 3.49
CA ARG A 174 -10.80 -4.19 3.26
C ARG A 174 -11.61 -4.49 2.00
N LYS A 175 -10.93 -4.81 0.89
CA LYS A 175 -11.61 -5.16 -0.37
C LYS A 175 -12.44 -6.45 -0.25
N GLU A 176 -11.96 -7.42 0.51
CA GLU A 176 -12.70 -8.65 0.79
C GLU A 176 -13.96 -8.36 1.62
N GLN A 177 -13.85 -7.50 2.63
CA GLN A 177 -15.01 -7.06 3.42
C GLN A 177 -15.97 -6.21 2.59
N GLU A 178 -15.48 -5.29 1.75
CA GLU A 178 -16.33 -4.48 0.86
C GLU A 178 -17.24 -5.35 -0.02
N LYS A 179 -16.72 -6.47 -0.55
CA LYS A 179 -17.47 -7.43 -1.35
C LYS A 179 -18.61 -8.13 -0.59
N GLN A 180 -18.55 -8.17 0.74
CA GLN A 180 -19.59 -8.78 1.58
C GLN A 180 -20.74 -7.81 1.89
N HIS A 181 -20.55 -6.52 1.66
CA HIS A 181 -21.58 -5.49 1.83
C HIS A 181 -22.28 -5.18 0.52
N THR A 182 -23.59 -5.06 0.57
CA THR A 182 -24.41 -4.63 -0.58
C THR A 182 -24.51 -3.11 -0.69
N ASP A 183 -24.32 -2.39 0.43
CA ASP A 183 -24.33 -0.93 0.51
C ASP A 183 -22.94 -0.40 0.91
N ARG A 184 -22.39 0.46 0.05
CA ARG A 184 -21.12 1.13 0.27
C ARG A 184 -21.11 2.01 1.53
N SER A 185 -22.24 2.64 1.88
CA SER A 185 -22.34 3.47 3.08
C SER A 185 -22.22 2.64 4.35
N GLU A 186 -22.85 1.45 4.38
CA GLU A 186 -22.71 0.52 5.50
C GLU A 186 -21.29 -0.01 5.64
N PHE A 187 -20.67 -0.35 4.51
CA PHE A 187 -19.25 -0.74 4.50
C PHE A 187 -18.36 0.36 5.07
N LEU A 188 -18.49 1.62 4.61
CA LEU A 188 -17.67 2.73 5.09
C LEU A 188 -17.85 2.98 6.59
N LYS A 189 -19.08 2.89 7.11
CA LYS A 189 -19.34 2.97 8.56
C LYS A 189 -18.71 1.83 9.33
N SER A 190 -18.72 0.61 8.78
CA SER A 190 -18.12 -0.56 9.44
C SER A 190 -16.60 -0.45 9.60
N LEU A 191 -15.92 0.37 8.80
CA LEU A 191 -14.48 0.58 8.92
C LEU A 191 -14.06 1.28 10.21
N ASN A 192 -14.95 2.03 10.86
CA ASN A 192 -14.67 2.79 12.09
C ASN A 192 -13.42 3.67 11.93
N ILE A 193 -13.41 4.50 10.89
CA ILE A 193 -12.23 5.32 10.54
C ILE A 193 -12.05 6.43 11.57
N GLU A 194 -10.88 6.47 12.18
CA GLU A 194 -10.37 7.56 13.01
C GLU A 194 -9.32 8.34 12.20
N LEU A 195 -9.49 9.66 12.14
CA LEU A 195 -8.60 10.56 11.45
C LEU A 195 -7.95 11.51 12.44
N HIS A 196 -6.68 11.28 12.74
CA HIS A 196 -5.87 12.12 13.62
C HIS A 196 -5.23 13.21 12.78
N ILE A 197 -5.60 14.47 13.04
CA ILE A 197 -5.12 15.63 12.29
C ILE A 197 -4.25 16.48 13.20
N ALA A 198 -3.06 16.86 12.71
CA ALA A 198 -2.17 17.76 13.43
C ALA A 198 -1.73 18.91 12.53
N GLU A 199 -1.55 20.09 13.16
CA GLU A 199 -1.04 21.31 12.55
C GLU A 199 0.39 21.58 13.03
N ASN A 200 1.30 21.88 12.10
CA ASN A 200 2.68 22.29 12.36
C ASN A 200 3.48 21.33 13.27
N ASP A 201 3.24 20.02 13.13
CA ASP A 201 3.94 18.99 13.90
C ASP A 201 5.35 18.75 13.36
N LYS A 202 6.36 19.23 14.09
CA LYS A 202 7.77 19.10 13.72
C LYS A 202 8.30 17.66 13.73
N THR A 203 7.65 16.75 14.46
CA THR A 203 8.08 15.35 14.53
C THR A 203 7.81 14.58 13.24
N SER A 204 6.91 15.11 12.42
CA SER A 204 6.46 14.47 11.16
C SER A 204 7.19 14.96 9.90
N VAL A 205 8.10 15.92 10.00
CA VAL A 205 8.69 16.65 8.85
C VAL A 205 9.34 15.73 7.82
N GLU A 206 10.12 14.75 8.25
CA GLU A 206 10.77 13.80 7.34
C GLU A 206 9.74 13.01 6.53
N ARG A 207 8.69 12.54 7.22
CA ARG A 207 7.60 11.80 6.57
C ARG A 207 6.81 12.67 5.61
N LEU A 208 6.55 13.92 5.96
CA LEU A 208 5.85 14.87 5.09
C LEU A 208 6.66 15.16 3.82
N SER A 209 7.96 15.35 3.93
CA SER A 209 8.86 15.52 2.78
C SER A 209 8.76 14.32 1.83
N GLN A 210 8.89 13.10 2.33
CA GLN A 210 8.74 11.87 1.54
C GLN A 210 7.37 11.78 0.85
N LEU A 211 6.31 12.19 1.54
CA LEU A 211 4.96 12.13 1.00
C LEU A 211 4.81 13.06 -0.22
N THR A 212 5.42 14.27 -0.18
CA THR A 212 5.44 15.20 -1.33
C THR A 212 6.19 14.63 -2.53
N GLU A 213 7.23 13.84 -2.31
CA GLU A 213 8.03 13.23 -3.35
C GLU A 213 7.30 12.02 -3.98
N LYS A 214 6.77 11.11 -3.13
CA LYS A 214 6.22 9.81 -3.56
C LYS A 214 4.79 9.89 -4.10
N THR A 215 4.01 10.96 -3.80
CA THR A 215 2.60 11.07 -4.17
C THR A 215 2.41 11.75 -5.52
N ASN A 216 1.76 11.05 -6.47
CA ASN A 216 1.52 11.57 -7.82
C ASN A 216 0.03 11.63 -8.20
N GLN A 217 -0.78 10.65 -7.78
CA GLN A 217 -2.16 10.49 -8.26
C GLN A 217 -3.12 11.45 -7.55
N PHE A 218 -3.01 11.57 -6.22
CA PHE A 218 -3.78 12.53 -5.45
C PHE A 218 -2.82 13.62 -4.94
N ASN A 219 -2.52 14.58 -5.81
CA ASN A 219 -1.64 15.71 -5.53
C ASN A 219 -2.08 16.91 -6.37
N SER A 220 -2.50 17.98 -5.70
CA SER A 220 -3.03 19.17 -6.37
C SER A 220 -1.95 19.99 -7.08
N ASN A 221 -0.76 20.02 -6.51
CA ASN A 221 0.35 20.81 -7.01
C ASN A 221 1.67 20.06 -6.76
N LYS A 222 2.08 19.22 -7.75
CA LYS A 222 3.24 18.34 -7.61
C LYS A 222 4.54 19.15 -7.52
N ARG A 223 4.96 19.38 -6.28
CA ARG A 223 6.22 19.98 -5.91
C ARG A 223 6.80 19.23 -4.73
N PRO A 224 7.91 18.51 -4.88
CA PRO A 224 8.66 17.96 -3.75
C PRO A 224 9.11 19.09 -2.83
N LEU A 225 8.94 18.89 -1.52
CA LEU A 225 9.37 19.83 -0.49
C LEU A 225 10.46 19.17 0.36
N PHE A 226 11.57 19.89 0.55
CA PHE A 226 12.60 19.45 1.48
C PHE A 226 12.16 19.70 2.93
N THR A 227 12.74 18.96 3.87
CA THR A 227 12.46 19.09 5.30
C THR A 227 12.60 20.53 5.79
N THR A 228 13.66 21.20 5.38
CA THR A 228 13.92 22.62 5.72
C THR A 228 12.87 23.60 5.18
N GLU A 229 12.26 23.30 4.03
CA GLU A 229 11.18 24.10 3.48
C GLU A 229 9.89 23.92 4.30
N ILE A 230 9.58 22.67 4.67
CA ILE A 230 8.40 22.35 5.50
C ILE A 230 8.54 23.03 6.86
N GLU A 231 9.70 22.92 7.52
CA GLU A 231 9.98 23.60 8.79
C GLU A 231 9.81 25.11 8.69
N ARG A 232 10.28 25.71 7.59
CA ARG A 232 10.10 27.15 7.35
C ARG A 232 8.62 27.53 7.27
N TYR A 233 7.80 26.77 6.54
CA TYR A 233 6.36 27.00 6.47
C TYR A 233 5.66 26.84 7.82
N MET A 234 6.10 25.87 8.64
CA MET A 234 5.56 25.68 10.00
C MET A 234 5.87 26.84 10.96
N MET A 235 6.95 27.59 10.70
CA MET A 235 7.35 28.75 11.50
C MET A 235 6.81 30.08 10.98
N ASP A 236 6.33 30.10 9.74
CA ASP A 236 5.79 31.29 9.10
C ASP A 236 4.32 31.44 9.48
N GLY A 237 4.00 32.57 10.13
CA GLY A 237 2.63 32.86 10.60
C GLY A 237 1.57 32.97 9.50
N GLU A 238 2.00 33.22 8.24
CA GLU A 238 1.11 33.29 7.07
C GLU A 238 0.75 31.88 6.52
N TYR A 239 1.42 30.82 7.00
CA TYR A 239 1.22 29.45 6.53
C TYR A 239 0.78 28.51 7.66
N SER A 240 0.20 27.40 7.27
CA SER A 240 -0.02 26.23 8.12
C SER A 240 0.24 24.95 7.34
N VAL A 241 0.87 23.99 7.99
CA VAL A 241 1.11 22.66 7.46
C VAL A 241 0.28 21.67 8.27
N PHE A 242 -0.76 21.13 7.65
CA PHE A 242 -1.58 20.07 8.25
C PHE A 242 -1.17 18.73 7.72
N HIS A 243 -1.23 17.73 8.58
CA HIS A 243 -1.16 16.33 8.14
C HIS A 243 -2.25 15.50 8.80
N ALA A 244 -2.57 14.36 8.18
CA ALA A 244 -3.52 13.41 8.73
C ALA A 244 -2.93 12.01 8.77
N ARG A 245 -3.18 11.30 9.89
CA ARG A 245 -2.94 9.87 10.10
C ARG A 245 -4.28 9.18 10.19
N ALA A 246 -4.46 8.06 9.50
CA ALA A 246 -5.70 7.31 9.50
C ALA A 246 -5.52 5.96 10.21
N ILE A 247 -6.48 5.62 11.07
CA ILE A 247 -6.60 4.32 11.72
C ILE A 247 -7.99 3.77 11.43
N ASP A 248 -8.10 2.50 11.13
CA ASP A 248 -9.38 1.81 10.99
C ASP A 248 -9.32 0.42 11.63
N GLN A 249 -10.42 -0.36 11.57
CA GLN A 249 -10.47 -1.70 12.18
C GLN A 249 -9.39 -2.67 11.69
N PHE A 250 -8.75 -2.42 10.55
CA PHE A 250 -7.66 -3.25 10.00
C PHE A 250 -6.27 -2.76 10.42
N GLY A 251 -6.20 -1.60 11.08
CA GLY A 251 -4.97 -1.06 11.64
C GLY A 251 -4.63 0.36 11.25
N ASP A 252 -3.47 0.78 11.69
CA ASP A 252 -2.90 2.10 11.47
C ASP A 252 -2.26 2.19 10.08
N GLN A 253 -2.61 3.23 9.34
CA GLN A 253 -2.10 3.48 7.99
C GLN A 253 -0.97 4.52 7.97
N GLY A 254 -0.56 5.03 9.15
CA GLY A 254 0.45 6.09 9.27
C GLY A 254 -0.03 7.43 8.73
N ILE A 255 0.89 8.35 8.50
CA ILE A 255 0.59 9.65 7.91
C ILE A 255 0.28 9.46 6.42
N ILE A 256 -0.95 9.82 6.04
CA ILE A 256 -1.52 9.55 4.71
C ILE A 256 -1.79 10.84 3.91
N ALA A 257 -1.87 11.99 4.54
CA ALA A 257 -2.19 13.25 3.87
C ALA A 257 -1.34 14.41 4.37
N LEU A 258 -1.13 15.38 3.50
CA LEU A 258 -0.52 16.67 3.81
C LEU A 258 -1.30 17.79 3.09
N ALA A 259 -1.51 18.89 3.80
CA ALA A 259 -1.98 20.14 3.24
C ALA A 259 -1.06 21.29 3.67
N LEU A 260 -0.54 22.02 2.69
CA LEU A 260 0.13 23.29 2.89
C LEU A 260 -0.88 24.40 2.56
N LEU A 261 -1.20 25.23 3.54
CA LEU A 261 -2.13 26.33 3.38
C LEU A 261 -1.42 27.67 3.57
N ARG A 262 -1.79 28.63 2.72
CA ARG A 262 -1.53 30.04 2.95
C ARG A 262 -2.78 30.68 3.56
N LYS A 263 -2.60 31.37 4.67
CA LYS A 263 -3.66 32.08 5.38
C LYS A 263 -3.85 33.44 4.75
N ASP A 264 -5.07 33.75 4.33
CA ASP A 264 -5.47 35.05 3.84
C ASP A 264 -6.73 35.45 4.62
N GLU A 265 -6.96 36.75 4.87
CA GLU A 265 -7.98 37.23 5.81
C GLU A 265 -9.35 36.54 5.66
N LYS A 266 -9.84 36.42 4.41
CA LYS A 266 -11.16 35.86 4.12
C LYS A 266 -11.14 34.57 3.29
N ASN A 267 -9.99 34.22 2.72
CA ASN A 267 -9.87 33.07 1.82
C ASN A 267 -8.56 32.34 2.03
N TRP A 268 -8.59 31.19 2.74
CA TRP A 268 -7.41 30.37 2.85
C TRP A 268 -7.16 29.59 1.55
N VAL A 269 -5.89 29.42 1.20
CA VAL A 269 -5.47 28.83 -0.06
C VAL A 269 -4.69 27.55 0.18
N PHE A 270 -5.19 26.43 -0.30
CA PHE A 270 -4.38 25.21 -0.42
C PHE A 270 -3.32 25.42 -1.50
N GLU A 271 -2.09 25.71 -1.10
CA GLU A 271 -0.92 25.75 -1.96
C GLU A 271 -0.55 24.33 -2.46
N SER A 272 -0.76 23.34 -1.59
CA SER A 272 -0.64 21.92 -1.93
C SER A 272 -1.58 21.10 -1.06
N LEU A 273 -2.31 20.18 -1.68
CA LEU A 273 -3.09 19.13 -1.03
C LEU A 273 -2.74 17.80 -1.66
N LEU A 274 -2.24 16.89 -0.85
CA LEU A 274 -1.88 15.56 -1.33
C LEU A 274 -2.27 14.47 -0.34
N MET A 275 -2.55 13.29 -0.88
CA MET A 275 -2.98 12.14 -0.10
C MET A 275 -2.48 10.83 -0.74
N SER A 276 -2.10 9.87 0.08
CA SER A 276 -1.74 8.53 -0.37
C SER A 276 -2.91 7.89 -1.11
N CYS A 277 -2.68 7.36 -2.31
CA CYS A 277 -3.71 6.75 -3.14
C CYS A 277 -4.43 5.56 -2.46
N ARG A 278 -3.77 4.91 -1.49
CA ARG A 278 -4.33 3.76 -0.75
C ARG A 278 -5.55 4.10 0.12
N VAL A 279 -5.78 5.37 0.44
CA VAL A 279 -6.91 5.80 1.29
C VAL A 279 -7.98 6.60 0.56
N VAL A 280 -7.72 6.99 -0.67
CA VAL A 280 -8.65 7.79 -1.49
C VAL A 280 -9.94 7.02 -1.78
N GLY A 281 -11.06 7.73 -1.78
CA GLY A 281 -12.39 7.19 -2.08
C GLY A 281 -13.13 6.63 -0.87
N ARG A 282 -12.59 6.81 0.36
CA ARG A 282 -13.26 6.44 1.62
C ARG A 282 -13.86 7.65 2.34
N GLY A 283 -13.77 8.83 1.75
CA GLY A 283 -14.22 10.09 2.33
C GLY A 283 -13.20 10.75 3.26
N ILE A 284 -11.99 10.17 3.38
CA ILE A 284 -10.90 10.74 4.19
C ILE A 284 -10.47 12.09 3.62
N GLU A 285 -10.45 12.21 2.29
CA GLU A 285 -10.19 13.46 1.58
C GLU A 285 -11.20 14.56 1.92
N ASP A 286 -12.46 14.21 2.00
CA ASP A 286 -13.54 15.14 2.37
C ASP A 286 -13.44 15.54 3.85
N ALA A 287 -13.22 14.58 4.75
CA ALA A 287 -13.08 14.83 6.18
C ALA A 287 -11.88 15.74 6.49
N PHE A 288 -10.74 15.50 5.83
CA PHE A 288 -9.53 16.29 6.02
C PHE A 288 -9.73 17.74 5.57
N VAL A 289 -10.33 17.97 4.39
CA VAL A 289 -10.65 19.30 3.89
C VAL A 289 -11.70 19.99 4.75
N ALA A 290 -12.75 19.26 5.21
CA ALA A 290 -13.79 19.80 6.06
C ALA A 290 -13.25 20.26 7.43
N HIS A 291 -12.36 19.50 8.05
CA HIS A 291 -11.72 19.88 9.29
C HIS A 291 -10.88 21.16 9.14
N ILE A 292 -10.05 21.25 8.11
CA ILE A 292 -9.25 22.45 7.81
C ILE A 292 -10.14 23.65 7.52
N ALA A 293 -11.24 23.44 6.78
CA ALA A 293 -12.23 24.47 6.51
C ALA A 293 -12.86 25.02 7.79
N HIS A 294 -13.17 24.14 8.74
CA HIS A 294 -13.69 24.55 10.06
C HIS A 294 -12.68 25.40 10.84
N ILE A 295 -11.39 25.00 10.85
CA ILE A 295 -10.33 25.79 11.47
C ILE A 295 -10.19 27.17 10.78
N ALA A 296 -10.21 27.22 9.44
CA ALA A 296 -10.16 28.45 8.68
C ALA A 296 -11.34 29.37 9.04
N GLN A 297 -12.56 28.82 9.18
CA GLN A 297 -13.76 29.58 9.58
C GLN A 297 -13.63 30.16 10.99
N GLN A 298 -13.09 29.41 11.93
CA GLN A 298 -12.82 29.89 13.30
C GLN A 298 -11.81 31.03 13.31
N ASN A 299 -10.94 31.11 12.30
CA ASN A 299 -9.98 32.19 12.09
C ASN A 299 -10.50 33.29 11.15
N GLY A 300 -11.80 33.34 10.85
CA GLY A 300 -12.45 34.41 10.12
C GLY A 300 -12.53 34.25 8.60
N ALA A 301 -12.05 33.15 8.05
CA ALA A 301 -12.18 32.85 6.63
C ALA A 301 -13.64 32.52 6.24
N GLU A 302 -14.07 33.00 5.09
CA GLU A 302 -15.40 32.76 4.51
C GLU A 302 -15.36 31.67 3.42
N SER A 303 -14.20 31.54 2.76
CA SER A 303 -13.99 30.60 1.65
C SER A 303 -12.60 29.94 1.71
N ILE A 304 -12.47 28.85 0.96
CA ILE A 304 -11.19 28.18 0.71
C ILE A 304 -11.02 28.00 -0.79
N SER A 305 -9.81 28.25 -1.27
CA SER A 305 -9.40 27.97 -2.65
C SER A 305 -8.25 26.96 -2.70
N ILE A 306 -7.99 26.43 -3.89
CA ILE A 306 -6.96 25.42 -4.11
C ILE A 306 -6.17 25.69 -5.39
N ILE A 307 -4.83 25.62 -5.31
CA ILE A 307 -3.97 25.61 -6.48
C ILE A 307 -3.97 24.20 -7.07
N PHE A 308 -4.25 24.12 -8.37
CA PHE A 308 -4.23 22.88 -9.11
C PHE A 308 -3.38 22.98 -10.37
N THR A 309 -2.32 22.19 -10.42
CA THR A 309 -1.44 22.03 -11.59
C THR A 309 -1.70 20.65 -12.21
N PRO A 310 -2.37 20.59 -13.38
CA PRO A 310 -2.69 19.33 -14.02
C PRO A 310 -1.44 18.57 -14.47
N THR A 311 -1.43 17.24 -14.26
CA THR A 311 -0.45 16.31 -14.81
C THR A 311 -1.17 15.09 -15.41
N GLU A 312 -0.45 14.27 -16.18
CA GLU A 312 -1.01 13.03 -16.73
C GLU A 312 -1.43 12.03 -15.63
N LYS A 313 -0.83 12.14 -14.43
CA LYS A 313 -1.00 11.17 -13.33
C LYS A 313 -2.00 11.60 -12.26
N ASN A 314 -2.38 12.91 -12.19
CA ASN A 314 -3.19 13.41 -11.07
C ASN A 314 -4.70 13.51 -11.35
N GLY A 315 -5.23 12.57 -12.12
CA GLY A 315 -6.66 12.49 -12.42
C GLY A 315 -7.55 12.39 -11.17
N LEU A 316 -7.10 11.69 -10.12
CA LEU A 316 -7.84 11.58 -8.85
C LEU A 316 -7.99 12.95 -8.16
N SER A 317 -6.91 13.75 -8.08
CA SER A 317 -7.00 15.13 -7.57
C SER A 317 -7.95 15.98 -8.40
N ARG A 318 -7.87 15.88 -9.73
CA ARG A 318 -8.75 16.64 -10.62
C ARG A 318 -10.22 16.36 -10.33
N ALA A 319 -10.59 15.07 -10.25
CA ALA A 319 -11.96 14.68 -9.97
C ALA A 319 -12.45 15.19 -8.60
N PHE A 320 -11.62 15.07 -7.55
CA PHE A 320 -11.91 15.58 -6.23
C PHE A 320 -12.08 17.10 -6.23
N ILE A 321 -11.14 17.85 -6.82
CA ILE A 321 -11.14 19.31 -6.86
C ILE A 321 -12.37 19.82 -7.63
N SER A 322 -12.69 19.24 -8.77
CA SER A 322 -13.89 19.61 -9.53
C SER A 322 -15.16 19.39 -8.74
N ARG A 323 -15.25 18.31 -7.95
CA ARG A 323 -16.42 18.00 -7.12
C ARG A 323 -16.56 18.94 -5.93
N VAL A 324 -15.48 19.26 -5.22
CA VAL A 324 -15.53 20.02 -3.96
C VAL A 324 -15.40 21.53 -4.19
N PHE A 325 -14.48 21.94 -5.05
CA PHE A 325 -14.14 23.36 -5.27
C PHE A 325 -14.74 23.95 -6.55
N GLY A 326 -15.32 23.10 -7.41
CA GLY A 326 -15.87 23.52 -8.69
C GLY A 326 -14.83 24.02 -9.70
N GLU A 327 -15.28 24.62 -10.79
CA GLU A 327 -14.39 25.14 -11.85
C GLU A 327 -13.57 26.36 -11.38
N THR A 328 -14.11 27.16 -10.49
CA THR A 328 -13.43 28.34 -9.93
C THR A 328 -12.31 27.99 -8.95
N LYS A 329 -12.22 26.72 -8.56
CA LYS A 329 -11.29 26.23 -7.53
C LYS A 329 -11.40 27.00 -6.21
N ASN A 330 -12.59 27.49 -5.91
CA ASN A 330 -12.93 28.20 -4.68
C ASN A 330 -14.31 27.74 -4.20
N VAL A 331 -14.46 27.52 -2.90
CA VAL A 331 -15.70 27.09 -2.27
C VAL A 331 -15.96 27.86 -0.97
N LEU A 332 -17.21 28.24 -0.75
CA LEU A 332 -17.64 28.81 0.54
C LEU A 332 -17.59 27.70 1.60
N ILE A 333 -17.00 27.97 2.76
CA ILE A 333 -16.80 26.98 3.82
C ILE A 333 -18.12 26.31 4.25
N LYS A 334 -19.20 27.05 4.31
CA LYS A 334 -20.55 26.54 4.64
C LYS A 334 -21.07 25.43 3.70
N ASN A 335 -20.48 25.27 2.54
CA ASN A 335 -20.84 24.26 1.55
C ASN A 335 -19.98 22.99 1.64
N ILE A 336 -18.99 22.97 2.53
CA ILE A 336 -18.11 21.80 2.74
C ILE A 336 -18.70 20.94 3.85
N ASN A 337 -18.96 19.67 3.53
CA ASN A 337 -19.57 18.72 4.46
C ASN A 337 -18.55 17.66 4.90
N GLN A 338 -18.56 17.36 6.20
CA GLN A 338 -17.79 16.25 6.74
C GLN A 338 -18.60 14.95 6.62
N PRO A 339 -17.98 13.85 6.14
CA PRO A 339 -18.60 12.53 6.19
C PRO A 339 -18.89 12.09 7.62
N ASN A 340 -20.10 11.57 7.87
CA ASN A 340 -20.56 11.17 9.20
C ASN A 340 -20.04 9.81 9.68
N TRP A 341 -19.25 9.10 8.86
CA TRP A 341 -18.64 7.81 9.18
C TRP A 341 -17.15 7.92 9.53
N ILE A 342 -16.62 9.14 9.63
CA ILE A 342 -15.22 9.40 10.02
C ILE A 342 -15.22 10.20 11.31
N THR A 343 -14.53 9.68 12.31
CA THR A 343 -14.29 10.36 13.57
C THR A 343 -12.99 11.15 13.47
N ILE A 344 -13.03 12.44 13.73
CA ILE A 344 -11.81 13.27 13.82
C ILE A 344 -11.37 13.33 15.28
N ILE A 345 -10.07 13.08 15.50
CA ILE A 345 -9.41 13.05 16.80
C ILE A 345 -8.39 14.20 16.88
#